data_9b870d29b1bb47303e08467214eb08c9
#
_entry.id   9b870d29b1bb47303e08467214eb08c9
#
_cell.length_a   1.000
_cell.length_b   1.000
_cell.length_c   1.000
_cell.angle_alpha   90.00
_cell.angle_beta   90.00
_cell.angle_gamma   90.00
#
_symmetry.space_group_name_H-M   'P 1'
#
loop_
_entity.id
_entity.type
_entity.pdbx_description
1 polymer ?
#
loop_
_entity_poly.entity_id
_entity_poly.type
_entity_poly.pdbx_seq_one_letter_code
_entity_poly.pdbx_strand_id
1 'polypeptide(L)'
;MENFRKNKKGRGFMNWVAPIKDEETLKKFKEKLREMDDKYYIMFELGIGTGLQLQDILTFKNKDVRGKSEITVKIGAKNIENTFTVPEELQKIITDYTEGKDPDAYLILGHKTQNRPVCREQAYRVLRAAGHKIGLSSIGAQTMRKTFAWNYYKKTGDIYHLQHLFNHASPSITYRFIGEKPNMEVVLKKMTPQENARSRYMLYLNGSGKKRLTDIIDTLTSIKEDFDNPANNDAFYGTVECLLDELDALITNYKETRESENPF
;
A
#
# COMPACT_ATOMS: atom_id res chain seq x y z
N MET A 1 12.97 -45.49 21.36
CA MET A 1 12.08 -44.86 20.38
C MET A 1 11.27 -43.78 21.06
N GLU A 2 11.90 -42.68 21.40
CA GLU A 2 11.25 -41.49 21.94
C GLU A 2 12.33 -40.41 21.92
N ASN A 3 12.12 -39.38 21.06
CA ASN A 3 12.72 -38.07 21.13
C ASN A 3 12.95 -37.45 19.73
N PHE A 4 11.84 -37.20 19.01
CA PHE A 4 11.85 -36.28 17.87
C PHE A 4 10.53 -35.47 17.79
N ARG A 5 10.19 -34.80 18.90
CA ARG A 5 9.11 -33.78 18.85
C ARG A 5 9.41 -32.71 19.88
N LYS A 6 10.23 -31.71 19.50
CA LYS A 6 10.25 -30.37 20.10
C LYS A 6 11.25 -29.53 19.36
N ASN A 7 10.80 -28.82 18.31
CA ASN A 7 11.20 -27.47 17.99
C ASN A 7 10.51 -27.00 16.72
N LYS A 8 9.18 -26.77 16.82
CA LYS A 8 8.50 -25.81 15.95
C LYS A 8 8.21 -24.57 16.79
N LYS A 9 9.26 -23.85 17.21
CA LYS A 9 9.10 -22.46 17.63
C LYS A 9 8.82 -21.63 16.39
N GLY A 10 7.60 -21.19 16.32
CA GLY A 10 6.95 -20.19 15.55
C GLY A 10 7.79 -19.41 14.55
N ARG A 11 7.71 -19.77 13.26
CA ARG A 11 7.80 -18.76 12.21
C ARG A 11 6.66 -17.79 12.48
N GLY A 12 6.99 -16.57 12.86
CA GLY A 12 6.00 -15.53 13.00
C GLY A 12 5.26 -15.43 11.67
N PHE A 13 3.99 -15.77 11.67
CA PHE A 13 3.10 -15.41 10.57
C PHE A 13 3.32 -13.92 10.36
N MET A 14 3.89 -13.55 9.21
CA MET A 14 3.83 -12.16 8.79
C MET A 14 2.36 -11.77 8.87
N ASN A 15 2.02 -10.92 9.84
CA ASN A 15 0.66 -10.44 10.02
C ASN A 15 0.28 -9.68 8.75
N TRP A 16 -0.27 -10.39 7.77
CA TRP A 16 -0.79 -9.78 6.57
C TRP A 16 -1.90 -8.81 6.98
N VAL A 17 -1.64 -7.53 6.78
CA VAL A 17 -2.55 -6.46 7.14
C VAL A 17 -3.54 -6.29 6.00
N ALA A 18 -4.83 -6.45 6.28
CA ALA A 18 -5.90 -6.27 5.30
C ALA A 18 -6.45 -4.84 5.28
N PRO A 19 -6.97 -4.36 4.12
CA PRO A 19 -7.86 -3.20 4.10
C PRO A 19 -9.18 -3.52 4.79
N ILE A 20 -9.82 -2.52 5.40
CA ILE A 20 -11.20 -2.63 5.86
C ILE A 20 -12.09 -2.31 4.68
N LYS A 21 -12.73 -3.33 4.10
CA LYS A 21 -13.50 -3.22 2.84
C LYS A 21 -15.00 -2.97 3.09
N ASP A 22 -15.50 -3.38 4.23
CA ASP A 22 -16.89 -3.27 4.61
C ASP A 22 -17.16 -1.95 5.34
N GLU A 23 -18.17 -1.19 4.87
CA GLU A 23 -18.49 0.14 5.38
C GLU A 23 -19.00 0.10 6.83
N GLU A 24 -19.78 -0.91 7.19
CA GLU A 24 -20.30 -1.04 8.56
C GLU A 24 -19.15 -1.33 9.54
N THR A 25 -18.25 -2.23 9.14
CA THR A 25 -17.04 -2.53 9.92
C THR A 25 -16.14 -1.29 10.04
N LEU A 26 -15.99 -0.53 8.95
CA LEU A 26 -15.22 0.71 8.95
C LEU A 26 -15.83 1.74 9.92
N LYS A 27 -17.14 1.89 9.90
CA LYS A 27 -17.87 2.77 10.83
C LYS A 27 -17.65 2.36 12.28
N LYS A 28 -17.85 1.08 12.61
CA LYS A 28 -17.62 0.55 13.96
C LYS A 28 -16.16 0.76 14.41
N PHE A 29 -15.21 0.61 13.49
CA PHE A 29 -13.80 0.83 13.80
C PHE A 29 -13.52 2.30 14.14
N LYS A 30 -14.06 3.23 13.37
CA LYS A 30 -13.94 4.68 13.61
C LYS A 30 -14.57 5.09 14.96
N GLU A 31 -15.76 4.59 15.25
CA GLU A 31 -16.44 4.81 16.53
C GLU A 31 -15.58 4.30 17.70
N LYS A 32 -15.01 3.11 17.56
CA LYS A 32 -14.15 2.53 18.60
C LYS A 32 -12.86 3.31 18.82
N LEU A 33 -12.27 3.88 17.78
CA LEU A 33 -11.12 4.78 17.92
C LEU A 33 -11.50 6.09 18.63
N ARG A 34 -12.67 6.66 18.31
CA ARG A 34 -13.17 7.88 18.94
C ARG A 34 -13.46 7.66 20.42
N GLU A 35 -14.05 6.52 20.82
CA GLU A 35 -14.23 6.14 22.22
C GLU A 35 -12.92 6.05 23.00
N MET A 36 -11.82 5.70 22.33
CA MET A 36 -10.51 5.61 22.98
C MET A 36 -9.85 6.99 23.14
N ASP A 37 -9.82 7.80 22.09
CA ASP A 37 -9.37 9.19 22.07
C ASP A 37 -9.57 9.75 20.64
N ASP A 38 -10.13 10.95 20.52
CA ASP A 38 -10.36 11.61 19.22
C ASP A 38 -9.12 11.75 18.37
N LYS A 39 -7.93 11.89 18.95
CA LYS A 39 -6.67 11.94 18.18
C LYS A 39 -6.43 10.70 17.35
N TYR A 40 -6.81 9.50 17.82
CA TYR A 40 -6.65 8.26 17.06
C TYR A 40 -7.70 8.14 15.96
N TYR A 41 -8.89 8.68 16.18
CA TYR A 41 -9.88 8.81 15.13
C TYR A 41 -9.37 9.75 14.03
N ILE A 42 -8.83 10.92 14.35
CA ILE A 42 -8.24 11.87 13.40
C ILE A 42 -7.06 11.25 12.64
N MET A 43 -6.18 10.56 13.35
CA MET A 43 -5.07 9.82 12.74
C MET A 43 -5.56 8.81 11.68
N PHE A 44 -6.61 8.09 12.02
CA PHE A 44 -7.20 7.10 11.13
C PHE A 44 -7.91 7.74 9.95
N GLU A 45 -8.70 8.81 10.17
CA GLU A 45 -9.38 9.56 9.10
C GLU A 45 -8.37 10.13 8.09
N LEU A 46 -7.27 10.72 8.56
CA LEU A 46 -6.18 11.17 7.68
C LEU A 46 -5.64 10.01 6.84
N GLY A 47 -5.34 8.89 7.46
CA GLY A 47 -4.78 7.74 6.74
C GLY A 47 -5.71 7.16 5.69
N ILE A 48 -7.03 7.05 5.97
CA ILE A 48 -8.00 6.48 5.02
C ILE A 48 -8.54 7.51 4.02
N GLY A 49 -8.45 8.80 4.31
CA GLY A 49 -8.90 9.87 3.41
C GLY A 49 -7.83 10.32 2.42
N THR A 50 -6.56 10.21 2.79
CA THR A 50 -5.45 10.67 1.96
C THR A 50 -4.52 9.56 1.45
N GLY A 51 -4.43 8.43 2.16
CA GLY A 51 -3.45 7.39 1.88
C GLY A 51 -2.04 7.67 2.44
N LEU A 52 -1.87 8.68 3.28
CA LEU A 52 -0.61 8.96 3.98
C LEU A 52 -0.14 7.78 4.84
N GLN A 53 1.16 7.67 5.04
CA GLN A 53 1.72 6.68 5.95
C GLN A 53 1.54 7.11 7.40
N LEU A 54 1.36 6.15 8.30
CA LEU A 54 1.24 6.43 9.72
C LEU A 54 2.39 7.30 10.26
N GLN A 55 3.62 6.99 9.86
CA GLN A 55 4.78 7.74 10.31
C GLN A 55 4.75 9.22 9.87
N ASP A 56 4.24 9.51 8.67
CA ASP A 56 4.13 10.89 8.18
C ASP A 56 3.05 11.64 8.98
N ILE A 57 1.89 11.00 9.20
CA ILE A 57 0.80 11.57 10.00
C ILE A 57 1.26 11.93 11.42
N LEU A 58 2.11 11.10 12.03
CA LEU A 58 2.61 11.34 13.38
C LEU A 58 3.60 12.54 13.47
N THR A 59 4.15 13.00 12.35
CA THR A 59 5.04 14.17 12.32
C THR A 59 4.31 15.49 12.18
N PHE A 60 3.03 15.48 11.79
CA PHE A 60 2.30 16.72 11.53
C PHE A 60 2.00 17.50 12.80
N LYS A 61 2.11 18.81 12.68
CA LYS A 61 1.57 19.79 13.61
C LYS A 61 0.20 20.25 13.17
N ASN A 62 -0.56 20.86 14.05
CA ASN A 62 -1.90 21.37 13.72
C ASN A 62 -1.89 22.33 12.53
N LYS A 63 -0.89 23.20 12.41
CA LYS A 63 -0.73 24.14 11.30
C LYS A 63 -0.44 23.48 9.96
N ASP A 64 0.11 22.28 9.95
CA ASP A 64 0.50 21.59 8.71
C ASP A 64 -0.71 21.03 7.96
N VAL A 65 -1.84 20.81 8.67
CA VAL A 65 -3.04 20.16 8.12
C VAL A 65 -4.30 21.02 8.21
N ARG A 66 -4.37 21.98 9.13
CA ARG A 66 -5.56 22.84 9.33
C ARG A 66 -5.85 23.66 8.10
N GLY A 67 -7.05 23.50 7.51
CA GLY A 67 -7.50 24.24 6.34
C GLY A 67 -6.71 23.93 5.05
N LYS A 68 -5.98 22.82 5.02
CA LYS A 68 -5.24 22.42 3.82
C LYS A 68 -6.08 21.51 2.94
N SER A 69 -6.17 21.84 1.66
CA SER A 69 -6.74 20.97 0.63
C SER A 69 -5.74 19.94 0.10
N GLU A 70 -4.45 20.17 0.33
CA GLU A 70 -3.37 19.30 -0.10
C GLU A 70 -2.26 19.23 0.96
N ILE A 71 -1.64 18.07 1.09
CA ILE A 71 -0.51 17.82 1.99
C ILE A 71 0.62 17.21 1.17
N THR A 72 1.79 17.87 1.17
CA THR A 72 3.00 17.36 0.49
C THR A 72 3.92 16.72 1.51
N VAL A 73 4.37 15.50 1.24
CA VAL A 73 5.35 14.76 2.04
C VAL A 73 6.49 14.25 1.18
N LYS A 74 7.66 14.09 1.78
CA LYS A 74 8.84 13.52 1.12
C LYS A 74 8.89 12.02 1.33
N ILE A 75 8.88 11.26 0.24
CA ILE A 75 8.84 9.80 0.27
C ILE A 75 10.18 9.20 -0.16
N GLY A 76 10.62 8.19 0.59
CA GLY A 76 11.80 7.38 0.28
C GLY A 76 13.13 8.10 0.47
N ALA A 77 14.23 7.38 0.24
CA ALA A 77 15.60 7.89 0.43
C ALA A 77 15.97 9.06 -0.52
N LYS A 78 15.26 9.18 -1.63
CA LYS A 78 15.46 10.26 -2.64
C LYS A 78 14.66 11.51 -2.32
N ASN A 79 13.91 11.56 -1.21
CA ASN A 79 13.04 12.69 -0.83
C ASN A 79 12.10 13.15 -1.95
N ILE A 80 11.50 12.20 -2.69
CA ILE A 80 10.53 12.52 -3.74
C ILE A 80 9.31 13.16 -3.08
N GLU A 81 8.94 14.36 -3.52
CA GLU A 81 7.76 15.05 -3.02
C GLU A 81 6.51 14.47 -3.66
N ASN A 82 5.61 13.96 -2.83
CA ASN A 82 4.29 13.51 -3.24
C ASN A 82 3.23 14.34 -2.54
N THR A 83 2.26 14.80 -3.31
CA THR A 83 1.13 15.60 -2.83
C THR A 83 -0.11 14.72 -2.73
N PHE A 84 -0.76 14.79 -1.57
CA PHE A 84 -1.98 14.05 -1.24
C PHE A 84 -3.13 15.03 -1.09
N THR A 85 -4.20 14.81 -1.83
CA THR A 85 -5.43 15.62 -1.73
C THR A 85 -6.17 15.28 -0.43
N VAL A 86 -6.65 16.30 0.27
CA VAL A 86 -7.48 16.18 1.48
C VAL A 86 -8.93 16.46 1.09
N PRO A 87 -9.84 15.48 1.13
CA PRO A 87 -11.25 15.68 0.82
C PRO A 87 -11.89 16.75 1.74
N GLU A 88 -12.86 17.49 1.23
CA GLU A 88 -13.51 18.60 1.97
C GLU A 88 -14.11 18.17 3.31
N GLU A 89 -14.75 17.00 3.36
CA GLU A 89 -15.28 16.44 4.60
C GLU A 89 -14.17 16.23 5.63
N LEU A 90 -13.01 15.72 5.19
CA LEU A 90 -11.85 15.53 6.07
C LEU A 90 -11.22 16.86 6.50
N GLN A 91 -11.17 17.87 5.61
CA GLN A 91 -10.72 19.22 5.97
C GLN A 91 -11.56 19.79 7.11
N LYS A 92 -12.89 19.63 7.04
CA LYS A 92 -13.81 20.07 8.09
C LYS A 92 -13.54 19.34 9.41
N ILE A 93 -13.44 18.01 9.39
CA ILE A 93 -13.14 17.19 10.57
C ILE A 93 -11.81 17.62 11.22
N ILE A 94 -10.78 17.89 10.43
CA ILE A 94 -9.47 18.35 10.92
C ILE A 94 -9.58 19.76 11.51
N THR A 95 -10.30 20.65 10.86
CA THR A 95 -10.49 22.03 11.31
C THR A 95 -11.20 22.05 12.65
N ASP A 96 -12.32 21.34 12.78
CA ASP A 96 -13.08 21.22 14.02
C ASP A 96 -12.22 20.62 15.15
N TYR A 97 -11.44 19.58 14.85
CA TYR A 97 -10.55 18.95 15.83
C TYR A 97 -9.43 19.87 16.29
N THR A 98 -8.90 20.70 15.39
CA THR A 98 -7.74 21.56 15.70
C THR A 98 -8.16 22.95 16.19
N GLU A 99 -9.44 23.27 16.23
CA GLU A 99 -9.95 24.54 16.72
C GLU A 99 -9.48 24.80 18.16
N GLY A 100 -9.00 26.00 18.43
CA GLY A 100 -8.49 26.41 19.74
C GLY A 100 -7.18 25.72 20.19
N LYS A 101 -6.60 24.82 19.36
CA LYS A 101 -5.32 24.18 19.68
C LYS A 101 -4.14 25.00 19.16
N ASP A 102 -3.02 24.92 19.88
CA ASP A 102 -1.76 25.53 19.47
C ASP A 102 -1.35 25.06 18.07
N PRO A 103 -1.11 25.98 17.12
CA PRO A 103 -0.66 25.64 15.76
C PRO A 103 0.62 24.80 15.71
N ASP A 104 1.53 24.99 16.67
CA ASP A 104 2.82 24.30 16.75
C ASP A 104 2.77 23.00 17.54
N ALA A 105 1.64 22.69 18.19
CA ALA A 105 1.46 21.38 18.82
C ALA A 105 1.29 20.28 17.78
N TYR A 106 1.83 19.08 18.09
CA TYR A 106 1.61 17.91 17.25
C TYR A 106 0.14 17.55 17.14
N LEU A 107 -0.32 17.25 15.92
CA LEU A 107 -1.69 16.85 15.64
C LEU A 107 -2.09 15.62 16.47
N ILE A 108 -1.24 14.61 16.48
CA ILE A 108 -1.40 13.38 17.26
C ILE A 108 -0.49 13.45 18.49
N LEU A 109 -0.87 14.32 19.40
CA LEU A 109 -0.09 14.61 20.61
C LEU A 109 -0.02 13.37 21.53
N GLY A 110 1.19 13.01 21.94
CA GLY A 110 1.45 11.93 22.88
C GLY A 110 1.20 12.36 24.32
N HIS A 111 2.25 12.66 25.07
CA HIS A 111 2.12 13.14 26.45
C HIS A 111 2.03 14.66 26.51
N LYS A 112 1.06 15.19 27.29
CA LYS A 112 0.69 16.60 27.30
C LYS A 112 1.83 17.57 27.69
N THR A 113 2.81 17.12 28.46
CA THR A 113 3.81 18.02 29.05
C THR A 113 5.01 18.35 28.17
N GLN A 114 5.23 17.63 27.03
CA GLN A 114 6.47 17.75 26.28
C GLN A 114 6.30 18.06 24.78
N ASN A 115 5.09 18.38 24.32
CA ASN A 115 4.79 18.57 22.89
C ASN A 115 5.50 17.55 22.00
N ARG A 116 5.31 16.25 22.27
CA ARG A 116 5.84 15.13 21.49
C ARG A 116 4.70 14.33 20.86
N PRO A 117 4.86 13.84 19.64
CA PRO A 117 3.84 13.03 19.00
C PRO A 117 3.68 11.67 19.70
N VAL A 118 2.56 11.02 19.47
CA VAL A 118 2.41 9.60 19.78
C VAL A 118 3.47 8.80 19.03
N CYS A 119 4.15 7.88 19.70
CA CYS A 119 5.11 7.01 19.03
C CYS A 119 4.40 5.96 18.15
N ARG A 120 5.10 5.47 17.14
CA ARG A 120 4.57 4.49 16.17
C ARG A 120 4.03 3.24 16.86
N GLU A 121 4.73 2.73 17.87
CA GLU A 121 4.36 1.53 18.62
C GLU A 121 3.06 1.72 19.38
N GLN A 122 2.85 2.90 19.96
CA GLN A 122 1.61 3.24 20.67
C GLN A 122 0.44 3.35 19.67
N ALA A 123 0.62 4.06 18.56
CA ALA A 123 -0.38 4.16 17.51
C ALA A 123 -0.78 2.77 16.98
N TYR A 124 0.21 1.91 16.73
CA TYR A 124 -0.03 0.53 16.31
C TYR A 124 -0.81 -0.29 17.36
N ARG A 125 -0.44 -0.19 18.65
CA ARG A 125 -1.15 -0.88 19.73
C ARG A 125 -2.61 -0.45 19.81
N VAL A 126 -2.90 0.85 19.66
CA VAL A 126 -4.26 1.37 19.68
C VAL A 126 -5.07 0.86 18.50
N LEU A 127 -4.52 0.92 17.27
CA LEU A 127 -5.20 0.36 16.08
C LEU A 127 -5.54 -1.12 16.27
N ARG A 128 -4.60 -1.91 16.77
CA ARG A 128 -4.85 -3.33 17.06
C ARG A 128 -5.90 -3.54 18.14
N ALA A 129 -5.82 -2.79 19.24
CA ALA A 129 -6.78 -2.89 20.33
C ALA A 129 -8.21 -2.54 19.87
N ALA A 130 -8.36 -1.48 19.04
CA ALA A 130 -9.64 -1.13 18.41
C ALA A 130 -10.15 -2.25 17.52
N GLY A 131 -9.27 -2.83 16.67
CA GLY A 131 -9.62 -3.95 15.80
C GLY A 131 -10.09 -5.18 16.58
N HIS A 132 -9.36 -5.58 17.61
CA HIS A 132 -9.73 -6.72 18.44
C HIS A 132 -11.12 -6.54 19.11
N LYS A 133 -11.47 -5.34 19.52
CA LYS A 133 -12.78 -5.06 20.13
C LYS A 133 -13.96 -5.28 19.18
N ILE A 134 -13.73 -5.23 17.88
CA ILE A 134 -14.75 -5.46 16.85
C ILE A 134 -14.48 -6.76 16.03
N GLY A 135 -13.63 -7.64 16.53
CA GLY A 135 -13.36 -8.95 15.93
C GLY A 135 -12.39 -8.94 14.74
N LEU A 136 -11.68 -7.83 14.49
CA LEU A 136 -10.67 -7.75 13.43
C LEU A 136 -9.30 -8.16 13.95
N SER A 137 -8.72 -9.22 13.41
CA SER A 137 -7.39 -9.73 13.79
C SER A 137 -6.25 -9.15 12.95
N SER A 138 -6.50 -8.72 11.71
CA SER A 138 -5.49 -8.33 10.72
C SER A 138 -5.32 -6.81 10.59
N ILE A 139 -5.33 -6.08 11.73
CA ILE A 139 -5.17 -4.63 11.75
C ILE A 139 -3.72 -4.23 12.08
N GLY A 140 -3.20 -3.26 11.34
CA GLY A 140 -1.86 -2.72 11.53
C GLY A 140 -1.65 -1.34 10.92
N ALA A 141 -0.41 -0.87 10.94
CA ALA A 141 -0.03 0.45 10.42
C ALA A 141 -0.39 0.67 8.93
N GLN A 142 -0.42 -0.40 8.15
CA GLN A 142 -0.76 -0.34 6.72
C GLN A 142 -2.27 -0.39 6.44
N THR A 143 -3.11 -0.73 7.43
CA THR A 143 -4.56 -0.85 7.25
C THR A 143 -5.16 0.42 6.66
N MET A 144 -4.80 1.60 7.20
CA MET A 144 -5.31 2.88 6.73
C MET A 144 -4.99 3.10 5.25
N ARG A 145 -3.72 2.97 4.88
CA ARG A 145 -3.24 3.19 3.51
C ARG A 145 -3.83 2.16 2.53
N LYS A 146 -3.98 0.91 2.94
CA LYS A 146 -4.64 -0.14 2.15
C LYS A 146 -6.13 0.12 1.99
N THR A 147 -6.81 0.59 3.03
CA THR A 147 -8.23 0.96 2.99
C THR A 147 -8.47 2.12 2.04
N PHE A 148 -7.64 3.19 2.12
CA PHE A 148 -7.67 4.28 1.15
C PHE A 148 -7.50 3.76 -0.28
N ALA A 149 -6.45 2.98 -0.52
CA ALA A 149 -6.13 2.50 -1.85
C ALA A 149 -7.21 1.62 -2.44
N TRP A 150 -7.81 0.75 -1.62
CA TRP A 150 -8.91 -0.10 -2.05
C TRP A 150 -10.16 0.73 -2.39
N ASN A 151 -10.54 1.69 -1.55
CA ASN A 151 -11.68 2.60 -1.78
C ASN A 151 -11.47 3.43 -3.06
N TYR A 152 -10.27 4.00 -3.22
CA TYR A 152 -9.93 4.77 -4.41
C TYR A 152 -10.03 3.92 -5.68
N TYR A 153 -9.43 2.72 -5.67
CA TYR A 153 -9.48 1.81 -6.80
C TYR A 153 -10.91 1.37 -7.14
N LYS A 154 -11.74 1.05 -6.14
CA LYS A 154 -13.15 0.70 -6.36
C LYS A 154 -13.94 1.85 -6.99
N LYS A 155 -13.66 3.07 -6.59
CA LYS A 155 -14.35 4.27 -7.11
C LYS A 155 -13.87 4.67 -8.51
N THR A 156 -12.58 4.59 -8.81
CA THR A 156 -11.97 5.14 -10.02
C THR A 156 -11.49 4.09 -11.01
N GLY A 157 -11.14 2.90 -10.54
CA GLY A 157 -10.45 1.87 -11.31
C GLY A 157 -9.00 2.25 -11.70
N ASP A 158 -8.47 3.36 -11.17
CA ASP A 158 -7.16 3.88 -11.58
C ASP A 158 -6.05 3.37 -10.67
N ILE A 159 -5.47 2.25 -11.07
CA ILE A 159 -4.35 1.63 -10.36
C ILE A 159 -3.03 2.39 -10.59
N TYR A 160 -2.89 3.06 -11.72
CA TYR A 160 -1.66 3.78 -12.06
C TYR A 160 -1.50 5.03 -11.20
N HIS A 161 -2.57 5.76 -10.93
CA HIS A 161 -2.54 6.85 -9.97
C HIS A 161 -2.05 6.38 -8.59
N LEU A 162 -2.59 5.27 -8.09
CA LEU A 162 -2.16 4.69 -6.81
C LEU A 162 -0.70 4.23 -6.85
N GLN A 163 -0.24 3.66 -7.98
CA GLN A 163 1.14 3.27 -8.17
C GLN A 163 2.07 4.48 -8.01
N HIS A 164 1.77 5.58 -8.69
CA HIS A 164 2.54 6.82 -8.60
C HIS A 164 2.48 7.42 -7.19
N LEU A 165 1.27 7.53 -6.63
CA LEU A 165 1.06 8.10 -5.30
C LEU A 165 1.84 7.35 -4.21
N PHE A 166 2.00 6.05 -4.36
CA PHE A 166 2.71 5.21 -3.40
C PHE A 166 4.17 4.96 -3.76
N ASN A 167 4.59 5.40 -4.94
CA ASN A 167 5.91 5.15 -5.50
C ASN A 167 6.22 3.63 -5.60
N HIS A 168 5.23 2.87 -6.05
CA HIS A 168 5.41 1.45 -6.31
C HIS A 168 6.10 1.23 -7.66
N ALA A 169 6.99 0.25 -7.73
CA ALA A 169 7.77 -0.02 -8.94
C ALA A 169 6.91 -0.53 -10.11
N SER A 170 5.75 -1.17 -9.81
CA SER A 170 4.84 -1.66 -10.85
C SER A 170 3.38 -1.65 -10.39
N PRO A 171 2.41 -1.67 -11.34
CA PRO A 171 0.99 -1.83 -11.02
C PRO A 171 0.68 -3.13 -10.27
N SER A 172 1.41 -4.22 -10.56
CA SER A 172 1.24 -5.51 -9.89
C SER A 172 1.47 -5.42 -8.39
N ILE A 173 2.47 -4.64 -7.95
CA ILE A 173 2.70 -4.37 -6.52
C ILE A 173 1.51 -3.65 -5.91
N THR A 174 0.92 -2.70 -6.64
CA THR A 174 -0.25 -1.94 -6.17
C THR A 174 -1.49 -2.83 -6.06
N TYR A 175 -1.74 -3.70 -7.04
CA TYR A 175 -2.81 -4.70 -6.98
C TYR A 175 -2.67 -5.62 -5.77
N ARG A 176 -1.47 -6.16 -5.56
CA ARG A 176 -1.18 -6.99 -4.39
C ARG A 176 -1.36 -6.20 -3.09
N PHE A 177 -0.93 -4.95 -3.06
CA PHE A 177 -1.06 -4.08 -1.89
C PHE A 177 -2.53 -3.90 -1.46
N ILE A 178 -3.45 -3.72 -2.41
CA ILE A 178 -4.89 -3.58 -2.14
C ILE A 178 -5.62 -4.93 -1.99
N GLY A 179 -4.93 -6.05 -2.25
CA GLY A 179 -5.52 -7.39 -2.21
C GLY A 179 -6.54 -7.65 -3.32
N GLU A 180 -6.27 -7.10 -4.50
CA GLU A 180 -7.07 -7.31 -5.72
C GLU A 180 -6.22 -7.99 -6.79
N LYS A 181 -6.87 -8.75 -7.66
CA LYS A 181 -6.22 -9.29 -8.86
C LYS A 181 -6.33 -8.28 -10.01
N PRO A 182 -5.31 -8.19 -10.88
CA PRO A 182 -5.41 -7.38 -12.08
C PRO A 182 -6.63 -7.82 -12.90
N ASN A 183 -7.57 -6.92 -13.15
CA ASN A 183 -8.60 -7.17 -14.15
C ASN A 183 -8.03 -6.74 -15.51
N MET A 184 -7.45 -7.70 -16.24
CA MET A 184 -6.82 -7.47 -17.54
C MET A 184 -7.80 -6.86 -18.54
N GLU A 185 -9.11 -7.18 -18.48
CA GLU A 185 -10.10 -6.58 -19.36
C GLU A 185 -10.26 -5.06 -19.12
N VAL A 186 -10.16 -4.61 -17.87
CA VAL A 186 -10.27 -3.18 -17.53
C VAL A 186 -8.99 -2.43 -17.93
N VAL A 187 -7.83 -3.05 -17.78
CA VAL A 187 -6.54 -2.48 -18.20
C VAL A 187 -6.52 -2.34 -19.72
N LEU A 188 -6.98 -3.34 -20.45
CA LEU A 188 -7.01 -3.31 -21.93
C LEU A 188 -8.10 -2.39 -22.49
N LYS A 189 -9.26 -2.24 -21.81
CA LYS A 189 -10.34 -1.34 -22.25
C LYS A 189 -10.02 0.14 -22.09
N LYS A 190 -9.12 0.52 -21.19
CA LYS A 190 -8.69 1.93 -20.99
C LYS A 190 -7.57 2.37 -21.94
N MET A 191 -6.90 1.44 -22.62
CA MET A 191 -5.92 1.76 -23.65
C MET A 191 -6.61 1.83 -25.00
N THR A 192 -6.36 2.89 -25.75
CA THR A 192 -6.78 2.93 -27.16
C THR A 192 -6.12 1.78 -27.92
N PRO A 193 -6.74 1.22 -28.97
CA PRO A 193 -6.12 0.16 -29.78
C PRO A 193 -4.72 0.53 -30.27
N GLN A 194 -4.46 1.80 -30.54
CA GLN A 194 -3.14 2.32 -30.96
C GLN A 194 -2.13 2.38 -29.83
N GLU A 195 -2.54 2.79 -28.61
CA GLU A 195 -1.67 2.77 -27.42
C GLU A 195 -1.36 1.33 -27.00
N ASN A 196 -2.34 0.44 -27.11
CA ASN A 196 -2.19 -0.97 -26.82
C ASN A 196 -1.23 -1.64 -27.83
N ALA A 197 -1.40 -1.37 -29.13
CA ALA A 197 -0.48 -1.82 -30.18
C ALA A 197 0.91 -1.21 -30.00
N ARG A 198 1.00 0.09 -29.69
CA ARG A 198 2.26 0.81 -29.49
C ARG A 198 2.99 0.34 -28.23
N SER A 199 2.28 0.08 -27.14
CA SER A 199 2.86 -0.48 -25.91
C SER A 199 3.36 -1.91 -26.12
N ARG A 200 2.61 -2.74 -26.85
CA ARG A 200 3.02 -4.10 -27.24
C ARG A 200 4.24 -4.04 -28.17
N TYR A 201 4.25 -3.13 -29.14
CA TYR A 201 5.31 -2.99 -30.12
C TYR A 201 6.60 -2.41 -29.53
N MET A 202 6.48 -1.42 -28.60
CA MET A 202 7.63 -0.84 -27.90
C MET A 202 8.30 -1.82 -26.93
N LEU A 203 7.53 -2.72 -26.32
CA LEU A 203 8.07 -3.83 -25.53
C LEU A 203 8.90 -4.80 -26.39
N TYR A 204 8.56 -4.96 -27.65
CA TYR A 204 9.18 -5.91 -28.56
C TYR A 204 10.35 -5.34 -29.36
N LEU A 205 10.23 -4.13 -29.93
CA LEU A 205 11.17 -3.61 -30.91
C LEU A 205 12.40 -2.90 -30.33
N ASN A 206 12.31 -2.32 -29.14
CA ASN A 206 13.41 -1.52 -28.58
C ASN A 206 14.43 -2.32 -27.76
N GLY A 207 14.47 -3.63 -27.89
CA GLY A 207 15.39 -4.47 -27.10
C GLY A 207 15.10 -4.44 -25.59
N SER A 208 14.12 -3.64 -25.14
CA SER A 208 13.75 -3.51 -23.74
C SER A 208 13.10 -4.79 -23.21
N GLY A 209 12.33 -5.51 -24.04
CA GLY A 209 11.77 -6.80 -23.68
C GLY A 209 12.83 -7.87 -23.49
N LYS A 210 13.84 -7.92 -24.38
CA LYS A 210 14.98 -8.84 -24.27
C LYS A 210 15.83 -8.51 -23.04
N LYS A 211 16.07 -7.23 -22.79
CA LYS A 211 16.78 -6.75 -21.60
C LYS A 211 16.03 -7.08 -20.31
N ARG A 212 14.72 -6.85 -20.29
CA ARG A 212 13.87 -7.19 -19.15
C ARG A 212 13.82 -8.69 -18.88
N LEU A 213 13.76 -9.52 -19.94
CA LEU A 213 13.81 -10.96 -19.79
C LEU A 213 15.18 -11.41 -19.24
N THR A 214 16.26 -10.80 -19.70
CA THR A 214 17.61 -11.04 -19.15
C THR A 214 17.69 -10.61 -17.69
N ASP A 215 17.21 -9.41 -17.36
CA ASP A 215 17.17 -8.90 -15.99
C ASP A 215 16.34 -9.81 -15.05
N ILE A 216 15.23 -10.37 -15.54
CA ILE A 216 14.40 -11.35 -14.82
C ILE A 216 15.16 -12.65 -14.61
N ILE A 217 15.81 -13.17 -15.65
CA ILE A 217 16.60 -14.41 -15.59
C ILE A 217 17.78 -14.24 -14.64
N ASP A 218 18.49 -13.11 -14.71
CA ASP A 218 19.63 -12.80 -13.84
C ASP A 218 19.17 -12.66 -12.37
N THR A 219 18.01 -12.03 -12.16
CA THR A 219 17.42 -11.93 -10.83
C THR A 219 16.99 -13.29 -10.29
N LEU A 220 16.35 -14.13 -11.12
CA LEU A 220 15.98 -15.50 -10.74
C LEU A 220 17.20 -16.38 -10.48
N THR A 221 18.28 -16.18 -11.22
CA THR A 221 19.53 -16.91 -11.01
C THR A 221 20.21 -16.51 -9.71
N SER A 222 20.30 -15.21 -9.44
CA SER A 222 20.81 -14.69 -8.16
C SER A 222 19.98 -15.17 -6.96
N ILE A 223 18.67 -15.20 -7.12
CA ILE A 223 17.72 -15.71 -6.14
C ILE A 223 17.93 -17.21 -5.86
N LYS A 224 18.23 -17.99 -6.91
CA LYS A 224 18.51 -19.42 -6.77
C LYS A 224 19.77 -19.69 -5.94
N GLU A 225 20.77 -18.82 -6.05
CA GLU A 225 21.99 -18.91 -5.25
C GLU A 225 21.76 -18.57 -3.79
N ASP A 226 20.79 -17.69 -3.48
CA ASP A 226 20.38 -17.33 -2.11
C ASP A 226 19.37 -18.32 -1.48
N PHE A 227 18.89 -19.31 -2.26
CA PHE A 227 17.85 -20.26 -1.81
C PHE A 227 18.29 -21.14 -0.64
N ASP A 228 19.58 -21.35 -0.50
CA ASP A 228 20.15 -22.16 0.57
C ASP A 228 20.24 -21.40 1.91
N ASN A 229 19.84 -20.11 1.96
CA ASN A 229 19.86 -19.30 3.19
C ASN A 229 18.46 -19.10 3.80
N PRO A 230 18.12 -19.79 4.92
CA PRO A 230 16.79 -19.77 5.50
C PRO A 230 16.32 -18.42 6.07
N ALA A 231 17.21 -17.44 6.19
CA ALA A 231 16.91 -16.15 6.82
C ALA A 231 16.13 -15.17 5.92
N ASN A 232 16.08 -15.40 4.61
CA ASN A 232 15.54 -14.47 3.62
C ASN A 232 14.20 -14.86 2.99
N ASN A 233 13.55 -15.93 3.48
CA ASN A 233 12.45 -16.59 2.78
C ASN A 233 11.20 -15.74 2.49
N ASP A 234 10.84 -14.72 3.27
CA ASP A 234 9.57 -14.03 3.13
C ASP A 234 9.59 -12.85 2.13
N ALA A 235 10.69 -12.12 2.06
CA ALA A 235 10.93 -11.11 1.01
C ALA A 235 11.14 -11.77 -0.36
N PHE A 236 11.72 -12.94 -0.34
CA PHE A 236 12.02 -13.80 -1.44
C PHE A 236 10.77 -14.31 -2.18
N TYR A 237 9.80 -14.92 -1.49
CA TYR A 237 8.58 -15.43 -2.12
C TYR A 237 7.78 -14.32 -2.82
N GLY A 238 7.71 -13.13 -2.22
CA GLY A 238 7.06 -11.98 -2.85
C GLY A 238 7.75 -11.50 -4.13
N THR A 239 9.07 -11.58 -4.17
CA THR A 239 9.86 -11.20 -5.36
C THR A 239 9.75 -12.24 -6.47
N VAL A 240 9.80 -13.53 -6.14
CA VAL A 240 9.65 -14.64 -7.11
C VAL A 240 8.25 -14.65 -7.71
N GLU A 241 7.19 -14.50 -6.92
CA GLU A 241 5.83 -14.40 -7.45
C GLU A 241 5.67 -13.23 -8.42
N CYS A 242 6.26 -12.05 -8.10
CA CYS A 242 6.25 -10.89 -8.99
C CYS A 242 6.95 -11.18 -10.33
N LEU A 243 8.09 -11.83 -10.27
CA LEU A 243 8.87 -12.16 -11.46
C LEU A 243 8.19 -13.24 -12.31
N LEU A 244 7.54 -14.21 -11.68
CA LEU A 244 6.75 -15.24 -12.38
C LEU A 244 5.54 -14.62 -13.07
N ASP A 245 4.82 -13.69 -12.42
CA ASP A 245 3.70 -12.96 -13.01
C ASP A 245 4.15 -12.10 -14.20
N GLU A 246 5.31 -11.43 -14.10
CA GLU A 246 5.91 -10.68 -15.22
C GLU A 246 6.34 -11.61 -16.37
N LEU A 247 6.89 -12.78 -16.06
CA LEU A 247 7.28 -13.77 -17.03
C LEU A 247 6.07 -14.37 -17.75
N ASP A 248 5.02 -14.72 -17.04
CA ASP A 248 3.78 -15.23 -17.62
C ASP A 248 3.09 -14.20 -18.52
N ALA A 249 3.10 -12.93 -18.14
CA ALA A 249 2.62 -11.85 -18.97
C ALA A 249 3.44 -11.68 -20.26
N LEU A 250 4.76 -11.81 -20.17
CA LEU A 250 5.66 -11.76 -21.35
C LEU A 250 5.45 -12.98 -22.28
N ILE A 251 5.29 -14.17 -21.71
CA ILE A 251 5.04 -15.40 -22.49
C ILE A 251 3.69 -15.35 -23.18
N THR A 252 2.65 -14.89 -22.50
CA THR A 252 1.29 -14.75 -23.06
C THR A 252 1.27 -13.74 -24.19
N ASN A 253 1.90 -12.59 -24.02
CA ASN A 253 2.06 -11.59 -25.07
C ASN A 253 2.85 -12.14 -26.29
N TYR A 254 3.87 -12.97 -26.05
CA TYR A 254 4.65 -13.60 -27.13
C TYR A 254 3.80 -14.59 -27.93
N LYS A 255 2.99 -15.40 -27.29
CA LYS A 255 2.11 -16.37 -27.95
C LYS A 255 1.05 -15.66 -28.80
N GLU A 256 0.38 -14.64 -28.23
CA GLU A 256 -0.66 -13.87 -28.94
C GLU A 256 -0.09 -13.13 -30.17
N THR A 257 1.15 -12.63 -30.10
CA THR A 257 1.79 -11.95 -31.24
C THR A 257 2.15 -12.93 -32.35
N ARG A 258 2.61 -14.13 -31.99
CA ARG A 258 2.93 -15.17 -32.98
C ARG A 258 1.70 -15.74 -33.67
N GLU A 259 0.58 -15.87 -32.97
CA GLU A 259 -0.70 -16.29 -33.56
C GLU A 259 -1.28 -15.23 -34.51
N SER A 260 -1.03 -13.94 -34.24
CA SER A 260 -1.46 -12.85 -35.12
C SER A 260 -0.57 -12.64 -36.36
N GLU A 261 0.69 -13.10 -36.31
CA GLU A 261 1.65 -13.02 -37.46
C GLU A 261 1.57 -14.22 -38.39
N ASN A 262 0.88 -15.30 -38.01
CA ASN A 262 0.74 -16.50 -38.81
C ASN A 262 -0.74 -16.90 -38.97
N PRO A 263 -1.50 -16.23 -39.87
CA PRO A 263 -2.91 -16.52 -40.11
C PRO A 263 -3.15 -17.72 -41.04
N PHE A 264 -2.19 -18.69 -41.15
CA PHE A 264 -2.37 -19.93 -41.89
C PHE A 264 -1.82 -21.16 -41.15
#